data_6ce685b0ffa09ea47ea287d0f74bb11b
#
_entry.id   6ce685b0ffa09ea47ea287d0f74bb11b
#
_cell.length_a   1.000
_cell.length_b   1.000
_cell.length_c   1.000
_cell.angle_alpha   90.00
_cell.angle_beta   90.00
_cell.angle_gamma   90.00
#
_symmetry.space_group_name_H-M   'P 1'
#
loop_
_entity.id
_entity.type
_entity.pdbx_description
1 polymer ?
#
loop_
_entity_poly.entity_id
_entity_poly.type
_entity_poly.pdbx_seq_one_letter_code
_entity_poly.pdbx_strand_id
1 'polypeptide(L)'
;MRNNYYIREFVDVITIDYIKIELVNRFIKRRNEAKLSQKVLAKRSGVSYGSIRRFESTGDISLHSLFLLSQEIDCLKDFNELFKYEYIKTLKKG
;
A
#
# COMPACT_ATOMS: atom_id res chain seq x y z
N MET A 1 -22.46 15.50 0.62
CA MET A 1 -21.98 15.63 0.92
C MET A 1 -22.02 16.23 1.44
N ARG A 2 -21.86 16.27 1.85
CA ARG A 2 -21.76 16.70 2.43
C ARG A 2 -21.22 17.56 2.36
N ASN A 3 -20.89 18.03 2.31
CA ASN A 3 -20.28 18.68 2.25
C ASN A 3 -19.53 18.89 1.84
N ASN A 4 -19.71 19.49 1.29
CA ASN A 4 -18.81 19.39 0.61
C ASN A 4 -17.58 19.87 1.11
N TYR A 5 -17.41 21.05 1.43
CA TYR A 5 -16.25 21.53 1.97
C TYR A 5 -15.95 20.79 3.24
N TYR A 6 -16.94 20.40 3.88
CA TYR A 6 -16.80 19.62 5.04
C TYR A 6 -16.13 18.29 4.70
N ILE A 7 -16.49 17.74 3.57
CA ILE A 7 -15.91 16.53 3.11
C ILE A 7 -14.47 16.73 2.77
N ARG A 8 -14.16 17.91 2.27
CA ARG A 8 -12.84 18.22 1.91
C ARG A 8 -11.94 18.21 3.12
N GLU A 9 -12.37 18.71 4.22
CA GLU A 9 -11.56 18.71 5.39
C GLU A 9 -11.28 17.29 5.79
N PHE A 10 -12.24 16.44 5.59
CA PHE A 10 -12.11 15.06 5.90
C PHE A 10 -11.01 14.44 5.08
N VAL A 11 -11.02 14.73 3.82
CA VAL A 11 -10.06 14.18 2.90
C VAL A 11 -8.65 14.61 3.23
N ASP A 12 -8.50 15.77 3.83
CA ASP A 12 -7.18 16.25 4.16
C ASP A 12 -6.56 15.53 5.34
N VAL A 13 -7.33 14.79 6.08
CA VAL A 13 -6.82 14.07 7.23
C VAL A 13 -6.52 12.65 6.82
N ILE A 14 -5.25 12.35 6.67
CA ILE A 14 -4.83 11.03 6.24
C ILE A 14 -4.39 10.22 7.43
N THR A 15 -5.14 9.16 7.71
CA THR A 15 -4.86 8.31 8.83
C THR A 15 -4.09 7.06 8.40
N ILE A 16 -3.52 6.38 9.37
CA ILE A 16 -2.81 5.14 9.10
C ILE A 16 -3.75 4.13 8.47
N ASP A 17 -4.97 4.01 9.01
CA ASP A 17 -5.92 3.05 8.46
C ASP A 17 -6.31 3.38 7.03
N TYR A 18 -6.47 4.65 6.73
CA TYR A 18 -6.80 5.05 5.38
C TYR A 18 -5.68 4.63 4.42
N ILE A 19 -4.43 4.86 4.81
CA ILE A 19 -3.29 4.51 3.98
C ILE A 19 -3.23 2.99 3.78
N LYS A 20 -3.48 2.22 4.84
CA LYS A 20 -3.46 0.77 4.71
C LYS A 20 -4.50 0.28 3.73
N ILE A 21 -5.71 0.81 3.82
CA ILE A 21 -6.79 0.40 2.94
C ILE A 21 -6.47 0.74 1.48
N GLU A 22 -5.98 1.96 1.25
CA GLU A 22 -5.65 2.37 -0.09
C GLU A 22 -4.51 1.55 -0.67
N LEU A 23 -3.51 1.27 0.16
CA LEU A 23 -2.38 0.50 -0.28
C LEU A 23 -2.79 -0.92 -0.67
N VAL A 24 -3.60 -1.55 0.19
CA VAL A 24 -4.07 -2.90 -0.08
C VAL A 24 -4.91 -2.94 -1.34
N ASN A 25 -5.81 -1.96 -1.50
CA ASN A 25 -6.67 -1.94 -2.68
C ASN A 25 -5.85 -1.81 -3.96
N ARG A 26 -4.82 -0.96 -3.95
CA ARG A 26 -3.97 -0.81 -5.11
C ARG A 26 -3.14 -2.08 -5.35
N PHE A 27 -2.73 -2.73 -4.27
CA PHE A 27 -1.97 -3.97 -4.40
C PHE A 27 -2.83 -5.07 -5.04
N ILE A 28 -4.06 -5.21 -4.55
CA ILE A 28 -4.96 -6.24 -5.09
C ILE A 28 -5.23 -5.98 -6.56
N LYS A 29 -5.43 -4.71 -6.91
CA LYS A 29 -5.69 -4.37 -8.30
C LYS A 29 -4.50 -4.74 -9.16
N ARG A 30 -3.30 -4.42 -8.71
CA ARG A 30 -2.09 -4.72 -9.47
C ARG A 30 -1.89 -6.23 -9.58
N ARG A 31 -2.16 -6.96 -8.52
CA ARG A 31 -2.05 -8.41 -8.56
C ARG A 31 -3.02 -9.00 -9.58
N ASN A 32 -4.24 -8.50 -9.59
CA ASN A 32 -5.24 -8.99 -10.54
C ASN A 32 -4.87 -8.65 -11.98
N GLU A 33 -4.32 -7.47 -12.20
CA GLU A 33 -3.87 -7.07 -13.53
C GLU A 33 -2.75 -7.98 -14.01
N ALA A 34 -1.92 -8.45 -13.08
CA ALA A 34 -0.84 -9.38 -13.41
C ALA A 34 -1.36 -10.80 -13.57
N LYS A 35 -2.65 -11.01 -13.33
CA LYS A 35 -3.30 -12.31 -13.46
C LYS A 35 -2.70 -13.36 -12.54
N LEU A 36 -2.33 -12.95 -11.34
CA LEU A 36 -1.77 -13.85 -10.33
C LEU A 36 -2.77 -14.03 -9.21
N SER A 37 -3.12 -15.29 -8.94
CA SER A 37 -3.93 -15.59 -7.78
C SER A 37 -3.05 -15.44 -6.54
N GLN A 38 -3.68 -15.36 -5.38
CA GLN A 38 -2.91 -15.29 -4.13
C GLN A 38 -2.00 -16.50 -3.99
N LYS A 39 -2.49 -17.68 -4.36
CA LYS A 39 -1.68 -18.89 -4.22
C LYS A 39 -0.50 -18.91 -5.17
N VAL A 40 -0.71 -18.48 -6.40
CA VAL A 40 0.40 -18.44 -7.35
C VAL A 40 1.41 -17.40 -6.93
N LEU A 41 0.95 -16.26 -6.44
CA LEU A 41 1.84 -15.23 -5.97
C LEU A 41 2.66 -15.74 -4.78
N ALA A 42 2.03 -16.50 -3.87
CA ALA A 42 2.73 -17.07 -2.74
C ALA A 42 3.87 -17.98 -3.24
N LYS A 43 3.56 -18.80 -4.22
CA LYS A 43 4.54 -19.73 -4.73
C LYS A 43 5.72 -19.02 -5.38
N ARG A 44 5.45 -17.97 -6.13
CA ARG A 44 6.51 -17.24 -6.82
C ARG A 44 7.34 -16.37 -5.89
N SER A 45 6.70 -15.76 -4.93
CA SER A 45 7.37 -14.78 -4.08
C SER A 45 8.09 -15.40 -2.89
N GLY A 46 7.66 -16.58 -2.49
CA GLY A 46 8.18 -17.18 -1.28
C GLY A 46 7.47 -16.69 -0.02
N VAL A 47 6.49 -15.82 -0.18
CA VAL A 47 5.69 -15.34 0.96
C VAL A 47 4.52 -16.29 1.14
N SER A 48 4.23 -16.68 2.38
CA SER A 48 3.19 -17.67 2.61
C SER A 48 1.82 -17.17 2.17
N TYR A 49 0.99 -18.10 1.75
CA TYR A 49 -0.38 -17.80 1.35
C TYR A 49 -1.12 -17.10 2.48
N GLY A 50 -0.92 -17.58 3.72
CA GLY A 50 -1.58 -16.95 4.87
C GLY A 50 -1.16 -15.51 5.07
N SER A 51 0.12 -15.21 4.83
CA SER A 51 0.60 -13.84 4.98
C SER A 51 -0.02 -12.93 3.92
N ILE A 52 -0.16 -13.43 2.70
CA ILE A 52 -0.79 -12.64 1.64
C ILE A 52 -2.24 -12.37 1.98
N ARG A 53 -2.96 -13.40 2.43
CA ARG A 53 -4.35 -13.24 2.81
C ARG A 53 -4.51 -12.23 3.93
N ARG A 54 -3.63 -12.32 4.92
CA ARG A 54 -3.69 -11.41 6.04
C ARG A 54 -3.41 -9.98 5.59
N PHE A 55 -2.41 -9.81 4.73
CA PHE A 55 -2.10 -8.47 4.23
C PHE A 55 -3.29 -7.89 3.49
N GLU A 56 -3.92 -8.67 2.63
CA GLU A 56 -5.02 -8.16 1.82
C GLU A 56 -6.27 -7.87 2.65
N SER A 57 -6.39 -8.48 3.82
CA SER A 57 -7.55 -8.24 4.66
C SER A 57 -7.29 -7.20 5.76
N THR A 58 -6.05 -7.05 6.22
CA THR A 58 -5.75 -6.16 7.35
C THR A 58 -4.74 -5.06 7.06
N GLY A 59 -3.96 -5.22 6.01
CA GLY A 59 -2.89 -4.28 5.71
C GLY A 59 -1.62 -4.57 6.48
N ASP A 60 -1.56 -5.68 7.21
CA ASP A 60 -0.38 -6.01 8.00
C ASP A 60 0.52 -7.02 7.31
N ILE A 61 1.78 -6.68 7.20
CA ILE A 61 2.76 -7.55 6.57
C ILE A 61 4.14 -7.01 6.94
N SER A 62 5.14 -7.86 6.94
CA SER A 62 6.50 -7.36 7.17
C SER A 62 6.96 -6.63 5.92
N LEU A 63 7.84 -5.66 6.12
CA LEU A 63 8.36 -4.89 5.00
C LEU A 63 9.07 -5.81 4.01
N HIS A 64 9.84 -6.75 4.51
CA HIS A 64 10.56 -7.67 3.64
C HIS A 64 9.61 -8.47 2.76
N SER A 65 8.54 -9.00 3.37
CA SER A 65 7.56 -9.76 2.60
C SER A 65 6.85 -8.90 1.57
N LEU A 66 6.54 -7.66 1.94
CA LEU A 66 5.90 -6.75 1.00
C LEU A 66 6.80 -6.51 -0.21
N PHE A 67 8.12 -6.38 0.02
CA PHE A 67 9.06 -6.20 -1.08
C PHE A 67 9.11 -7.44 -1.97
N LEU A 68 9.09 -8.64 -1.38
CA LEU A 68 9.09 -9.85 -2.16
C LEU A 68 7.86 -9.94 -3.06
N LEU A 69 6.70 -9.57 -2.52
CA LEU A 69 5.47 -9.55 -3.31
C LEU A 69 5.57 -8.51 -4.42
N SER A 70 6.12 -7.35 -4.10
CA SER A 70 6.19 -6.24 -5.05
C SER A 70 7.11 -6.56 -6.23
N GLN A 71 8.14 -7.36 -6.00
CA GLN A 71 8.99 -7.79 -7.10
C GLN A 71 8.19 -8.58 -8.13
N GLU A 72 7.30 -9.45 -7.65
CA GLU A 72 6.56 -10.32 -8.55
C GLU A 72 5.52 -9.59 -9.40
N ILE A 73 5.08 -8.43 -8.94
CA ILE A 73 4.11 -7.65 -9.71
C ILE A 73 4.74 -6.35 -10.23
N ASP A 74 6.06 -6.36 -10.31
CA ASP A 74 6.85 -5.30 -10.96
C ASP A 74 6.59 -3.90 -10.43
N CYS A 75 6.52 -3.77 -9.11
CA CYS A 75 6.35 -2.46 -8.52
C CYS A 75 7.28 -2.21 -7.35
N LEU A 76 8.35 -3.01 -7.23
CA LEU A 76 9.30 -2.79 -6.15
C LEU A 76 9.91 -1.40 -6.23
N LYS A 77 10.12 -0.89 -7.43
CA LYS A 77 10.76 0.41 -7.60
C LYS A 77 9.94 1.55 -7.00
N ASP A 78 8.65 1.34 -6.82
CA ASP A 78 7.82 2.40 -6.24
C ASP A 78 8.28 2.76 -4.84
N PHE A 79 8.85 1.79 -4.12
CA PHE A 79 9.31 2.05 -2.76
C PHE A 79 10.57 2.89 -2.72
N ASN A 80 11.28 3.01 -3.83
CA ASN A 80 12.49 3.80 -3.87
C ASN A 80 12.20 5.29 -3.78
N GLU A 81 10.94 5.68 -3.93
CA GLU A 81 10.55 7.08 -3.82
C GLU A 81 10.20 7.48 -2.41
N LEU A 82 9.96 6.50 -1.55
CA LEU A 82 9.51 6.80 -0.21
C LEU A 82 10.61 7.49 0.58
N PHE A 83 10.25 8.55 1.30
CA PHE A 83 11.19 9.34 2.12
C PHE A 83 12.28 10.01 1.31
N LYS A 84 12.10 10.12 0.01
CA LYS A 84 13.13 10.66 -0.85
C LYS A 84 13.29 12.16 -0.71
N TYR A 85 12.20 12.84 -0.40
CA TYR A 85 12.26 14.29 -0.31
C TYR A 85 12.68 14.75 1.06
N GLU A 86 13.36 15.88 1.11
CA GLU A 86 13.83 16.43 2.37
C GLU A 86 12.65 16.79 3.26
N TYR A 87 12.86 16.68 4.55
CA TYR A 87 11.89 17.12 5.51
C TYR A 87 12.01 18.65 5.60
N ILE A 88 10.97 19.36 5.25
CA ILE A 88 10.98 20.80 5.28
C ILE A 88 10.16 21.30 6.44
N LYS A 89 10.83 21.43 7.57
CA LYS A 89 10.15 21.80 8.79
C LYS A 89 9.57 23.18 8.79
N THR A 90 10.21 24.10 8.13
CA THR A 90 9.74 25.47 8.14
C THR A 90 8.38 25.62 7.54
N LEU A 91 8.04 24.77 6.59
CA LEU A 91 6.75 24.86 5.97
C LEU A 91 5.65 24.47 6.91
N LYS A 92 6.01 23.70 7.92
CA LYS A 92 5.00 23.23 8.84
C LYS A 92 4.61 24.29 9.79
N LYS A 93 5.47 25.24 9.98
CA LYS A 93 5.18 26.26 10.90
C LYS A 93 4.23 27.18 10.32
N GLY A 94 4.25 27.30 9.07
CA GLY A 94 3.46 28.28 8.37
C GLY A 94 2.06 28.18 8.62
#